data_1fd1dbee06bdba9e26bc084e17486c2b
#
_entry.id   1fd1dbee06bdba9e26bc084e17486c2b
#
_cell.length_a   1.000
_cell.length_b   1.000
_cell.length_c   1.000
_cell.angle_alpha   90.00
_cell.angle_beta   90.00
_cell.angle_gamma   90.00
#
_symmetry.space_group_name_H-M   'P 1'
#
loop_
_entity.id
_entity.type
_entity.pdbx_description
1 polymer ?
#
loop_
_entity_poly.entity_id
_entity_poly.type
_entity_poly.pdbx_seq_one_letter_code
_entity_poly.pdbx_strand_id
1 'polypeptide(L)'
;MKNSFALIFIFICTLCVMSCSDNKTDNNVEPKNCIEKNIAVVLPMGNGLDEHWKKIFTLLSHNTEVAFSNEPVSVKLNFEWYDETENDLETLSAQLRERDDLYAVIGGLYSENASTLATHLCNKGVTFLTVATTEELIRAFASTGNLWSLTETDITQCEVLLSKVVNYGGESVALLANSSDMYGKTFIDWFGFQAKELNLEIKGIYTYEDASLPETVVSAMESGADYVVCTPGNVGDIGVIIDLFNSAAHTAPRLLFSDIGYGTDVLEILGEKAEGIEGVCFGADPETGFDVSFRTFFGTDPTVGAAQIYDAGMLMVYAAWYENIHPGVSTKDALRAIVDGRDFNMGSWTG
;
A
#
# COMPACT_ATOMS: atom_id res chain seq x y z
N MET A 1 9.90 -45.63 -23.86
CA MET A 1 10.50 -44.75 -22.85
C MET A 1 9.39 -43.89 -22.23
N LYS A 2 8.52 -44.48 -21.49
CA LYS A 2 7.50 -43.86 -20.64
C LYS A 2 7.41 -44.84 -19.47
N ASN A 3 7.85 -44.43 -18.26
CA ASN A 3 7.57 -45.03 -16.95
C ASN A 3 8.73 -44.90 -15.95
N SER A 4 9.35 -43.71 -15.85
CA SER A 4 10.38 -43.47 -14.81
C SER A 4 10.17 -42.22 -13.96
N PHE A 5 9.09 -41.45 -14.17
CA PHE A 5 8.84 -40.21 -13.40
C PHE A 5 7.77 -40.33 -12.30
N ALA A 6 7.04 -41.46 -12.26
CA ALA A 6 5.95 -41.62 -11.26
C ALA A 6 6.43 -42.23 -9.93
N LEU A 7 7.68 -42.74 -9.83
CA LEU A 7 8.17 -43.45 -8.64
C LEU A 7 8.97 -42.58 -7.66
N ILE A 8 9.35 -41.34 -8.04
CA ILE A 8 10.11 -40.46 -7.18
C ILE A 8 9.18 -39.60 -6.26
N PHE A 9 7.94 -39.40 -6.66
CA PHE A 9 6.99 -38.58 -5.86
C PHE A 9 6.33 -39.35 -4.70
N ILE A 10 6.34 -40.69 -4.71
CA ILE A 10 5.71 -41.50 -3.64
C ILE A 10 6.72 -41.77 -2.49
N PHE A 11 8.04 -41.57 -2.70
CA PHE A 11 9.02 -41.83 -1.66
C PHE A 11 9.27 -40.69 -0.67
N ILE A 12 8.83 -39.47 -0.99
CA ILE A 12 8.99 -38.31 -0.11
C ILE A 12 7.83 -38.17 0.89
N CYS A 13 6.63 -38.68 0.58
CA CYS A 13 5.49 -38.65 1.51
C CYS A 13 5.50 -39.78 2.57
N THR A 14 6.38 -40.79 2.48
CA THR A 14 6.37 -41.92 3.41
C THR A 14 7.41 -41.80 4.53
N LEU A 15 8.22 -40.74 4.55
CA LEU A 15 9.26 -40.53 5.57
C LEU A 15 8.82 -39.55 6.71
N CYS A 16 7.61 -39.00 6.66
CA CYS A 16 7.09 -38.13 7.70
C CYS A 16 6.18 -38.78 8.74
N VAL A 17 6.04 -40.13 8.75
CA VAL A 17 5.08 -40.81 9.65
C VAL A 17 5.71 -41.84 10.56
N MET A 18 7.03 -41.84 10.77
CA MET A 18 7.64 -42.72 11.78
C MET A 18 8.70 -41.97 12.59
N SER A 19 8.28 -41.18 13.53
CA SER A 19 9.04 -40.89 14.75
C SER A 19 8.11 -40.39 15.85
N CYS A 20 7.23 -41.24 16.35
CA CYS A 20 6.73 -41.11 17.71
C CYS A 20 7.44 -42.25 18.49
N SER A 21 8.55 -41.93 19.08
CA SER A 21 9.09 -42.72 20.19
C SER A 21 9.16 -41.79 21.41
N ASP A 22 8.40 -42.16 22.44
CA ASP A 22 8.43 -41.55 23.77
C ASP A 22 9.88 -41.49 24.29
N ASN A 23 10.47 -40.31 24.20
CA ASN A 23 11.54 -39.90 25.10
C ASN A 23 11.02 -38.70 25.87
N LYS A 24 10.61 -38.96 27.11
CA LYS A 24 10.53 -37.90 28.13
C LYS A 24 11.94 -37.34 28.36
N THR A 25 12.35 -36.40 27.56
CA THR A 25 13.35 -35.43 27.94
C THR A 25 12.57 -34.27 28.58
N ASP A 26 12.82 -34.02 29.86
CA ASP A 26 12.46 -32.79 30.54
C ASP A 26 13.07 -31.62 29.77
N ASN A 27 12.36 -31.14 28.76
CA ASN A 27 12.63 -29.84 28.18
C ASN A 27 11.99 -28.82 29.13
N ASN A 28 12.78 -28.39 30.13
CA ASN A 28 12.62 -27.07 30.73
C ASN A 28 12.94 -26.05 29.61
N VAL A 29 12.01 -25.86 28.68
CA VAL A 29 12.03 -24.71 27.79
C VAL A 29 11.68 -23.55 28.71
N GLU A 30 12.67 -22.74 29.06
CA GLU A 30 12.41 -21.47 29.73
C GLU A 30 11.31 -20.74 28.92
N PRO A 31 10.31 -20.14 29.59
CA PRO A 31 9.26 -19.45 28.89
C PRO A 31 9.91 -18.36 28.03
N LYS A 32 9.67 -18.43 26.72
CA LYS A 32 10.20 -17.49 25.73
C LYS A 32 9.72 -16.10 26.11
N ASN A 33 10.65 -15.16 26.29
CA ASN A 33 10.28 -13.77 26.55
C ASN A 33 9.60 -13.21 25.28
N CYS A 34 8.36 -12.75 25.43
CA CYS A 34 7.58 -12.19 24.33
C CYS A 34 7.43 -10.68 24.54
N ILE A 35 7.91 -9.91 23.55
CA ILE A 35 7.71 -8.46 23.48
C ILE A 35 6.38 -8.24 22.81
N GLU A 36 5.38 -7.73 23.54
CA GLU A 36 4.08 -7.37 22.99
C GLU A 36 4.01 -5.86 22.74
N LYS A 37 3.50 -5.47 21.57
CA LYS A 37 3.30 -4.07 21.16
C LYS A 37 1.91 -3.89 20.57
N ASN A 38 1.23 -2.81 20.93
CA ASN A 38 -0.10 -2.48 20.42
C ASN A 38 0.02 -1.53 19.22
N ILE A 39 -0.63 -1.88 18.14
CA ILE A 39 -0.67 -1.14 16.88
C ILE A 39 -2.12 -0.78 16.57
N ALA A 40 -2.40 0.51 16.33
CA ALA A 40 -3.65 0.92 15.75
C ALA A 40 -3.55 0.83 14.21
N VAL A 41 -4.48 0.13 13.59
CA VAL A 41 -4.60 0.01 12.13
C VAL A 41 -5.78 0.85 11.69
N VAL A 42 -5.52 1.90 10.90
CA VAL A 42 -6.53 2.86 10.44
C VAL A 42 -6.56 2.82 8.92
N LEU A 43 -7.47 2.02 8.37
CA LEU A 43 -7.59 1.73 6.93
C LEU A 43 -9.06 1.70 6.51
N PRO A 44 -9.39 1.88 5.21
CA PRO A 44 -10.76 1.73 4.74
C PRO A 44 -11.22 0.27 4.88
N MET A 45 -12.41 0.03 5.43
CA MET A 45 -12.90 -1.31 5.75
C MET A 45 -14.04 -1.79 4.85
N GLY A 46 -14.61 -0.91 4.02
CA GLY A 46 -15.72 -1.24 3.11
C GLY A 46 -15.31 -2.08 1.90
N ASN A 47 -16.31 -2.58 1.17
CA ASN A 47 -16.15 -3.24 -0.13
C ASN A 47 -15.12 -4.39 -0.14
N GLY A 48 -15.12 -5.22 0.90
CA GLY A 48 -14.22 -6.39 0.99
C GLY A 48 -12.77 -6.08 1.40
N LEU A 49 -12.41 -4.82 1.57
CA LEU A 49 -11.04 -4.41 1.94
C LEU A 49 -10.64 -4.90 3.32
N ASP A 50 -11.57 -4.94 4.28
CA ASP A 50 -11.30 -5.43 5.64
C ASP A 50 -10.80 -6.88 5.67
N GLU A 51 -11.34 -7.74 4.81
CA GLU A 51 -10.87 -9.12 4.64
C GLU A 51 -9.45 -9.17 4.07
N HIS A 52 -9.12 -8.27 3.13
CA HIS A 52 -7.78 -8.16 2.55
C HIS A 52 -6.74 -7.72 3.58
N TRP A 53 -7.06 -6.68 4.36
CA TRP A 53 -6.16 -6.21 5.41
C TRP A 53 -5.90 -7.29 6.46
N LYS A 54 -6.92 -7.99 6.91
CA LYS A 54 -6.78 -9.11 7.85
C LYS A 54 -5.87 -10.22 7.32
N LYS A 55 -5.92 -10.53 6.02
CA LYS A 55 -5.00 -11.50 5.40
C LYS A 55 -3.55 -11.03 5.50
N ILE A 56 -3.26 -9.75 5.22
CA ILE A 56 -1.91 -9.19 5.29
C ILE A 56 -1.34 -9.35 6.70
N PHE A 57 -2.10 -8.94 7.72
CA PHE A 57 -1.65 -9.05 9.11
C PHE A 57 -1.61 -10.50 9.63
N THR A 58 -2.39 -11.41 9.04
CA THR A 58 -2.28 -12.85 9.28
C THR A 58 -0.96 -13.39 8.75
N LEU A 59 -0.60 -13.04 7.51
CA LEU A 59 0.68 -13.43 6.91
C LEU A 59 1.86 -12.85 7.71
N LEU A 60 1.77 -11.58 8.09
CA LEU A 60 2.76 -10.90 8.92
C LEU A 60 2.97 -11.63 10.25
N SER A 61 1.90 -11.95 10.95
CA SER A 61 1.96 -12.66 12.24
C SER A 61 2.60 -14.05 12.07
N HIS A 62 2.19 -14.79 11.05
CA HIS A 62 2.76 -16.10 10.72
C HIS A 62 4.26 -15.99 10.44
N ASN A 63 4.69 -15.07 9.58
CA ASN A 63 6.09 -14.89 9.25
C ASN A 63 6.92 -14.43 10.47
N THR A 64 6.35 -13.60 11.33
CA THR A 64 6.98 -13.18 12.59
C THR A 64 7.19 -14.39 13.51
N GLU A 65 6.19 -15.24 13.68
CA GLU A 65 6.30 -16.46 14.50
C GLU A 65 7.37 -17.41 13.95
N VAL A 66 7.42 -17.62 12.64
CA VAL A 66 8.44 -18.45 11.98
C VAL A 66 9.84 -17.89 12.21
N ALA A 67 9.98 -16.59 12.04
CA ALA A 67 11.24 -15.88 12.22
C ALA A 67 11.84 -16.04 13.61
N PHE A 68 11.01 -15.81 14.60
CA PHE A 68 11.44 -15.90 15.99
C PHE A 68 11.32 -17.30 16.58
N SER A 69 11.04 -18.34 15.77
CA SER A 69 10.82 -19.70 16.28
C SER A 69 12.01 -20.25 17.09
N ASN A 70 13.23 -19.93 16.66
CA ASN A 70 14.47 -20.38 17.30
C ASN A 70 15.17 -19.30 18.15
N GLU A 71 14.58 -18.10 18.25
CA GLU A 71 15.14 -17.00 19.00
C GLU A 71 14.72 -17.07 20.48
N PRO A 72 15.58 -16.61 21.42
CA PRO A 72 15.24 -16.57 22.85
C PRO A 72 14.15 -15.55 23.18
N VAL A 73 13.95 -14.57 22.32
CA VAL A 73 12.95 -13.52 22.43
C VAL A 73 12.09 -13.54 21.21
N SER A 74 10.78 -13.35 21.37
CA SER A 74 9.82 -13.20 20.26
C SER A 74 9.18 -11.82 20.31
N VAL A 75 8.66 -11.38 19.17
CA VAL A 75 7.86 -10.17 19.06
C VAL A 75 6.45 -10.54 18.63
N LYS A 76 5.46 -9.90 19.24
CA LYS A 76 4.05 -10.02 18.89
C LYS A 76 3.44 -8.64 18.78
N LEU A 77 2.82 -8.35 17.65
CA LEU A 77 2.02 -7.16 17.45
C LEU A 77 0.54 -7.48 17.71
N ASN A 78 -0.11 -6.68 18.53
CA ASN A 78 -1.54 -6.73 18.78
C ASN A 78 -2.19 -5.61 17.97
N PHE A 79 -3.16 -5.95 17.10
CA PHE A 79 -3.76 -5.01 16.16
C PHE A 79 -5.15 -4.58 16.62
N GLU A 80 -5.37 -3.28 16.68
CA GLU A 80 -6.67 -2.65 16.89
C GLU A 80 -7.10 -1.96 15.61
N TRP A 81 -8.33 -2.23 15.16
CA TRP A 81 -8.82 -1.86 13.84
C TRP A 81 -9.79 -0.69 13.89
N TYR A 82 -9.58 0.28 13.02
CA TYR A 82 -10.42 1.47 12.87
C TYR A 82 -10.65 1.73 11.38
N ASP A 83 -11.91 1.95 11.01
CA ASP A 83 -12.26 2.33 9.63
C ASP A 83 -11.99 3.81 9.41
N GLU A 84 -11.08 4.13 8.50
CA GLU A 84 -10.72 5.53 8.20
C GLU A 84 -11.82 6.29 7.45
N THR A 85 -12.81 5.59 6.90
CA THR A 85 -13.91 6.21 6.13
C THR A 85 -15.14 6.47 6.98
N GLU A 86 -15.32 5.76 8.09
CA GLU A 86 -16.49 5.89 8.96
C GLU A 86 -16.19 6.58 10.31
N ASN A 87 -14.91 6.65 10.71
CA ASN A 87 -14.54 7.30 11.96
C ASN A 87 -14.33 8.80 11.79
N ASP A 88 -14.67 9.57 12.82
CA ASP A 88 -14.18 10.93 12.99
C ASP A 88 -12.69 10.89 13.32
N LEU A 89 -11.85 11.07 12.31
CA LEU A 89 -10.40 10.92 12.42
C LEU A 89 -9.76 11.99 13.30
N GLU A 90 -10.34 13.17 13.41
CA GLU A 90 -9.90 14.20 14.35
C GLU A 90 -10.03 13.70 15.80
N THR A 91 -11.20 13.18 16.15
CA THR A 91 -11.46 12.61 17.47
C THR A 91 -10.63 11.34 17.71
N LEU A 92 -10.58 10.43 16.73
CA LEU A 92 -9.83 9.18 16.83
C LEU A 92 -8.33 9.44 17.05
N SER A 93 -7.72 10.26 16.20
CA SER A 93 -6.28 10.56 16.30
C SER A 93 -5.93 11.30 17.60
N ALA A 94 -6.83 12.18 18.06
CA ALA A 94 -6.70 12.82 19.37
C ALA A 94 -6.74 11.83 20.54
N GLN A 95 -7.54 10.75 20.45
CA GLN A 95 -7.58 9.68 21.43
C GLN A 95 -6.33 8.79 21.35
N LEU A 96 -5.92 8.41 20.14
CA LEU A 96 -4.76 7.55 19.92
C LEU A 96 -3.46 8.17 20.44
N ARG A 97 -3.25 9.47 20.25
CA ARG A 97 -2.03 10.16 20.72
C ARG A 97 -1.88 10.24 22.23
N GLU A 98 -2.96 10.10 22.99
CA GLU A 98 -2.96 10.15 24.47
C GLU A 98 -2.73 8.75 25.10
N ARG A 99 -2.56 7.72 24.29
CA ARG A 99 -2.38 6.34 24.73
C ARG A 99 -0.92 6.02 25.03
N ASP A 100 -0.60 5.76 26.27
CA ASP A 100 0.75 5.34 26.69
C ASP A 100 1.11 3.92 26.24
N ASP A 101 0.12 3.08 25.94
CA ASP A 101 0.29 1.69 25.50
C ASP A 101 0.38 1.53 23.99
N LEU A 102 0.16 2.61 23.21
CA LEU A 102 0.21 2.59 21.75
C LEU A 102 1.66 2.67 21.26
N TYR A 103 2.06 1.69 20.47
CA TYR A 103 3.41 1.65 19.91
C TYR A 103 3.52 2.43 18.61
N ALA A 104 2.58 2.23 17.69
CA ALA A 104 2.53 2.94 16.41
C ALA A 104 1.11 2.91 15.82
N VAL A 105 0.91 3.73 14.78
CA VAL A 105 -0.26 3.70 13.92
C VAL A 105 0.19 3.29 12.52
N ILE A 106 -0.56 2.38 11.88
CA ILE A 106 -0.36 1.96 10.48
C ILE A 106 -1.63 2.28 9.72
N GLY A 107 -1.53 2.98 8.58
CA GLY A 107 -2.69 3.23 7.74
C GLY A 107 -2.71 4.59 7.08
N GLY A 108 -3.90 5.16 6.94
CA GLY A 108 -4.09 6.38 6.18
C GLY A 108 -3.84 6.12 4.69
N LEU A 109 -4.75 5.38 4.04
CA LEU A 109 -4.65 5.10 2.61
C LEU A 109 -4.97 6.35 1.79
N TYR A 110 -5.99 7.10 2.21
CA TYR A 110 -6.38 8.34 1.55
C TYR A 110 -5.59 9.53 2.08
N SER A 111 -5.13 10.39 1.18
CA SER A 111 -4.22 11.51 1.48
C SER A 111 -4.76 12.47 2.55
N GLU A 112 -6.04 12.85 2.48
CA GLU A 112 -6.67 13.73 3.45
C GLU A 112 -6.74 13.08 4.84
N ASN A 113 -7.08 11.79 4.88
CA ASN A 113 -7.16 11.00 6.11
C ASN A 113 -5.78 10.86 6.75
N ALA A 114 -4.77 10.54 5.95
CA ALA A 114 -3.39 10.45 6.40
C ALA A 114 -2.87 11.81 6.93
N SER A 115 -3.26 12.92 6.30
CA SER A 115 -2.88 14.26 6.74
C SER A 115 -3.51 14.60 8.11
N THR A 116 -4.77 14.26 8.30
CA THR A 116 -5.47 14.42 9.58
C THR A 116 -4.79 13.61 10.69
N LEU A 117 -4.52 12.33 10.43
CA LEU A 117 -3.81 11.46 11.36
C LEU A 117 -2.42 12.00 11.70
N ALA A 118 -1.62 12.36 10.69
CA ALA A 118 -0.27 12.87 10.89
C ALA A 118 -0.22 14.16 11.73
N THR A 119 -1.20 15.06 11.53
CA THR A 119 -1.30 16.31 12.28
C THR A 119 -1.40 16.08 13.78
N HIS A 120 -2.16 15.10 14.20
CA HIS A 120 -2.36 14.79 15.62
C HIS A 120 -1.30 13.86 16.18
N LEU A 121 -0.76 12.93 15.40
CA LEU A 121 0.14 11.88 15.85
C LEU A 121 1.61 12.32 15.80
N CYS A 122 2.09 12.75 14.63
CA CYS A 122 3.52 12.96 14.40
C CYS A 122 4.12 14.08 15.24
N ASN A 123 3.37 15.18 15.45
CA ASN A 123 3.78 16.31 16.28
C ASN A 123 3.82 15.98 17.78
N LYS A 124 3.24 14.85 18.19
CA LYS A 124 3.22 14.35 19.57
C LYS A 124 4.19 13.19 19.81
N GLY A 125 4.94 12.81 18.78
CA GLY A 125 5.94 11.76 18.89
C GLY A 125 5.41 10.35 18.68
N VAL A 126 4.16 10.19 18.24
CA VAL A 126 3.60 8.89 17.87
C VAL A 126 4.11 8.52 16.47
N THR A 127 4.70 7.34 16.34
CA THR A 127 5.15 6.81 15.06
C THR A 127 3.95 6.46 14.19
N PHE A 128 3.91 7.02 12.98
CA PHE A 128 2.86 6.80 11.99
C PHE A 128 3.47 6.32 10.68
N LEU A 129 3.08 5.11 10.24
CA LEU A 129 3.49 4.51 8.99
C LEU A 129 2.31 4.56 8.03
N THR A 130 2.48 5.28 6.91
CA THR A 130 1.40 5.51 5.95
C THR A 130 1.72 4.94 4.59
N VAL A 131 0.67 4.60 3.85
CA VAL A 131 0.73 4.24 2.42
C VAL A 131 0.14 5.34 1.52
N ALA A 132 -0.23 6.48 2.10
CA ALA A 132 -0.59 7.65 1.32
C ALA A 132 0.62 8.19 0.55
N THR A 133 0.39 8.61 -0.67
CA THR A 133 1.43 8.93 -1.66
C THR A 133 1.65 10.44 -1.84
N THR A 134 0.78 11.29 -1.25
CA THR A 134 0.85 12.73 -1.49
C THR A 134 2.12 13.39 -0.97
N GLU A 135 2.82 14.10 -1.85
CA GLU A 135 4.09 14.80 -1.53
C GLU A 135 3.92 15.83 -0.42
N GLU A 136 2.79 16.54 -0.40
CA GLU A 136 2.52 17.59 0.59
C GLU A 136 2.53 17.03 2.02
N LEU A 137 1.93 15.87 2.25
CA LEU A 137 1.95 15.18 3.54
C LEU A 137 3.37 14.85 3.98
N ILE A 138 4.15 14.24 3.09
CA ILE A 138 5.51 13.81 3.40
C ILE A 138 6.37 15.03 3.73
N ARG A 139 6.30 16.10 2.91
CA ARG A 139 7.03 17.34 3.14
C ARG A 139 6.67 18.01 4.45
N ALA A 140 5.41 18.01 4.84
CA ALA A 140 4.94 18.65 6.06
C ALA A 140 5.46 17.97 7.33
N PHE A 141 5.58 16.64 7.35
CA PHE A 141 5.85 15.87 8.56
C PHE A 141 7.19 15.12 8.57
N ALA A 142 7.93 15.04 7.46
CA ALA A 142 9.22 14.32 7.40
C ALA A 142 10.21 14.80 8.48
N SER A 143 10.24 16.10 8.79
CA SER A 143 11.13 16.68 9.80
C SER A 143 10.84 16.20 11.23
N THR A 144 9.64 15.66 11.50
CA THR A 144 9.29 15.14 12.83
C THR A 144 10.05 13.83 13.16
N GLY A 145 10.42 13.07 12.12
CA GLY A 145 10.98 11.73 12.22
C GLY A 145 9.97 10.67 12.70
N ASN A 146 8.70 11.03 12.81
CA ASN A 146 7.63 10.13 13.24
C ASN A 146 6.69 9.72 12.10
N LEU A 147 6.74 10.41 10.94
CA LEU A 147 6.06 9.98 9.71
C LEU A 147 7.00 9.11 8.87
N TRP A 148 6.50 7.94 8.46
CA TRP A 148 7.17 7.01 7.57
C TRP A 148 6.24 6.65 6.41
N SER A 149 6.60 7.07 5.19
CA SER A 149 5.88 6.67 3.99
C SER A 149 6.48 5.40 3.42
N LEU A 150 5.63 4.44 3.10
CA LEU A 150 6.02 3.13 2.56
C LEU A 150 5.86 3.06 1.04
N THR A 151 5.57 4.20 0.40
CA THR A 151 5.35 4.33 -1.04
C THR A 151 6.16 5.48 -1.60
N GLU A 152 6.39 5.45 -2.89
CA GLU A 152 6.84 6.61 -3.66
C GLU A 152 5.72 7.67 -3.70
N THR A 153 6.12 8.92 -3.96
CA THR A 153 5.15 10.01 -4.02
C THR A 153 4.39 10.04 -5.34
N ASP A 154 3.26 10.73 -5.36
CA ASP A 154 2.45 11.01 -6.57
C ASP A 154 3.25 11.71 -7.67
N ILE A 155 4.34 12.39 -7.32
CA ILE A 155 5.27 12.97 -8.29
C ILE A 155 5.87 11.86 -9.17
N THR A 156 6.37 10.77 -8.55
CA THR A 156 6.89 9.60 -9.27
C THR A 156 5.79 8.92 -10.08
N GLN A 157 4.58 8.80 -9.51
CA GLN A 157 3.45 8.20 -10.20
C GLN A 157 3.07 9.00 -11.45
N CYS A 158 3.03 10.33 -11.37
CA CYS A 158 2.78 11.21 -12.49
C CYS A 158 3.81 11.02 -13.61
N GLU A 159 5.11 10.94 -13.28
CA GLU A 159 6.18 10.67 -14.22
C GLU A 159 6.03 9.31 -14.92
N VAL A 160 5.68 8.27 -14.16
CA VAL A 160 5.48 6.91 -14.70
C VAL A 160 4.28 6.89 -15.67
N LEU A 161 3.16 7.54 -15.32
CA LEU A 161 2.00 7.69 -16.20
C LEU A 161 2.36 8.37 -17.53
N LEU A 162 3.08 9.48 -17.46
CA LEU A 162 3.52 10.21 -18.65
C LEU A 162 4.55 9.42 -19.47
N SER A 163 5.46 8.71 -18.82
CA SER A 163 6.40 7.80 -19.47
C SER A 163 5.68 6.67 -20.20
N LYS A 164 4.56 6.18 -19.64
CA LYS A 164 3.71 5.17 -20.29
C LYS A 164 3.08 5.73 -21.58
N VAL A 165 2.64 7.02 -21.59
CA VAL A 165 2.15 7.70 -22.81
C VAL A 165 3.22 7.67 -23.89
N VAL A 166 4.46 8.07 -23.56
CA VAL A 166 5.59 8.06 -24.53
C VAL A 166 5.87 6.65 -25.02
N ASN A 167 5.90 5.66 -24.12
CA ASN A 167 6.17 4.26 -24.48
C ASN A 167 5.11 3.67 -25.41
N TYR A 168 3.88 4.17 -25.33
CA TYR A 168 2.78 3.79 -26.23
C TYR A 168 2.75 4.60 -27.55
N GLY A 169 3.73 5.47 -27.76
CA GLY A 169 3.83 6.31 -28.96
C GLY A 169 2.91 7.52 -28.97
N GLY A 170 2.38 7.94 -27.81
CA GLY A 170 1.63 9.18 -27.67
C GLY A 170 2.57 10.40 -27.76
N GLU A 171 2.11 11.43 -28.43
CA GLU A 171 2.83 12.70 -28.61
C GLU A 171 2.15 13.85 -27.81
N SER A 172 0.90 13.66 -27.43
CA SER A 172 0.09 14.65 -26.72
C SER A 172 -0.69 14.06 -25.57
N VAL A 173 -0.90 14.88 -24.53
CA VAL A 173 -1.52 14.44 -23.28
C VAL A 173 -2.39 15.54 -22.68
N ALA A 174 -3.45 15.15 -22.00
CA ALA A 174 -4.22 16.01 -21.11
C ALA A 174 -4.31 15.37 -19.71
N LEU A 175 -4.55 16.19 -18.71
CA LEU A 175 -4.85 15.76 -17.34
C LEU A 175 -6.32 15.98 -17.05
N LEU A 176 -6.97 14.99 -16.43
CA LEU A 176 -8.28 15.10 -15.79
C LEU A 176 -8.13 14.76 -14.30
N ALA A 177 -8.25 15.75 -13.42
CA ALA A 177 -7.92 15.60 -12.01
C ALA A 177 -9.01 16.19 -11.10
N ASN A 178 -9.28 15.51 -10.00
CA ASN A 178 -10.01 16.08 -8.88
C ASN A 178 -9.15 17.18 -8.23
N SER A 179 -9.70 18.41 -8.12
CA SER A 179 -9.01 19.54 -7.50
C SER A 179 -9.41 19.79 -6.05
N SER A 180 -10.36 19.05 -5.53
CA SER A 180 -10.85 19.25 -4.15
C SER A 180 -9.99 18.55 -3.10
N ASP A 181 -9.19 17.55 -3.47
CA ASP A 181 -8.35 16.78 -2.56
C ASP A 181 -6.83 17.01 -2.76
N MET A 182 -6.05 16.62 -1.76
CA MET A 182 -4.58 16.75 -1.78
C MET A 182 -3.94 15.86 -2.85
N TYR A 183 -4.54 14.71 -3.11
CA TYR A 183 -4.03 13.74 -4.08
C TYR A 183 -4.03 14.33 -5.49
N GLY A 184 -5.18 14.78 -5.98
CA GLY A 184 -5.30 15.38 -7.31
C GLY A 184 -4.47 16.65 -7.47
N LYS A 185 -4.31 17.46 -6.40
CA LYS A 185 -3.48 18.67 -6.42
C LYS A 185 -2.02 18.39 -6.74
N THR A 186 -1.43 17.30 -6.23
CA THR A 186 -0.05 16.92 -6.56
C THR A 186 0.12 16.74 -8.07
N PHE A 187 -0.81 16.04 -8.73
CA PHE A 187 -0.75 15.86 -10.19
C PHE A 187 -0.91 17.19 -10.94
N ILE A 188 -1.84 18.04 -10.51
CA ILE A 188 -2.05 19.36 -11.12
C ILE A 188 -0.76 20.19 -11.09
N ASP A 189 -0.03 20.18 -9.99
CA ASP A 189 1.18 20.95 -9.78
C ASP A 189 2.38 20.42 -10.61
N TRP A 190 2.51 19.11 -10.77
CA TRP A 190 3.69 18.50 -11.38
C TRP A 190 3.51 18.09 -12.84
N PHE A 191 2.29 17.85 -13.30
CA PHE A 191 1.97 17.36 -14.64
C PHE A 191 2.62 18.20 -15.75
N GLY A 192 2.45 19.53 -15.67
CA GLY A 192 2.94 20.43 -16.71
C GLY A 192 4.46 20.43 -16.85
N PHE A 193 5.18 20.31 -15.75
CA PHE A 193 6.64 20.22 -15.75
C PHE A 193 7.10 18.88 -16.34
N GLN A 194 6.59 17.78 -15.83
CA GLN A 194 7.02 16.44 -16.23
C GLN A 194 6.65 16.10 -17.68
N ALA A 195 5.46 16.53 -18.15
CA ALA A 195 5.08 16.36 -19.55
C ALA A 195 6.06 17.07 -20.51
N LYS A 196 6.53 18.26 -20.13
CA LYS A 196 7.53 18.99 -20.93
C LYS A 196 8.90 18.33 -20.94
N GLU A 197 9.36 17.78 -19.81
CA GLU A 197 10.62 17.02 -19.73
C GLU A 197 10.58 15.79 -20.65
N LEU A 198 9.42 15.19 -20.84
CA LEU A 198 9.19 14.07 -21.74
C LEU A 198 8.85 14.47 -23.18
N ASN A 199 8.87 15.77 -23.50
CA ASN A 199 8.52 16.34 -24.81
C ASN A 199 7.08 16.04 -25.26
N LEU A 200 6.15 15.90 -24.34
CA LEU A 200 4.72 15.73 -24.63
C LEU A 200 4.04 17.09 -24.84
N GLU A 201 3.20 17.19 -25.87
CA GLU A 201 2.33 18.34 -26.07
C GLU A 201 1.17 18.29 -25.07
N ILE A 202 1.02 19.33 -24.23
CA ILE A 202 -0.06 19.44 -23.27
C ILE A 202 -1.29 20.05 -23.94
N LYS A 203 -2.37 19.30 -24.09
CA LYS A 203 -3.65 19.76 -24.68
C LYS A 203 -4.56 20.43 -23.66
N GLY A 204 -4.36 20.17 -22.37
CA GLY A 204 -5.10 20.82 -21.29
C GLY A 204 -4.90 20.18 -19.94
N ILE A 205 -5.25 20.93 -18.91
CA ILE A 205 -5.40 20.46 -17.55
C ILE A 205 -6.86 20.74 -17.16
N TYR A 206 -7.63 19.69 -17.02
CA TYR A 206 -9.06 19.71 -16.74
C TYR A 206 -9.27 19.32 -15.29
N THR A 207 -9.64 20.29 -14.48
CA THR A 207 -9.88 20.06 -13.05
C THR A 207 -11.36 20.07 -12.74
N TYR A 208 -11.77 19.23 -11.84
CA TYR A 208 -13.17 19.15 -11.41
C TYR A 208 -13.29 19.08 -9.88
N GLU A 209 -14.44 19.50 -9.41
CA GLU A 209 -15.01 19.18 -8.12
C GLU A 209 -16.28 18.35 -8.37
N ASP A 210 -16.78 17.60 -7.40
CA ASP A 210 -17.82 16.57 -7.56
C ASP A 210 -18.93 16.90 -8.58
N ALA A 211 -19.53 18.07 -8.46
CA ALA A 211 -20.68 18.47 -9.31
C ALA A 211 -20.28 18.73 -10.79
N SER A 212 -19.03 19.07 -11.05
CA SER A 212 -18.53 19.46 -12.38
C SER A 212 -17.88 18.32 -13.16
N LEU A 213 -17.76 17.13 -12.58
CA LEU A 213 -17.10 15.98 -13.22
C LEU A 213 -17.64 15.67 -14.61
N PRO A 214 -18.95 15.50 -14.86
CA PRO A 214 -19.43 15.12 -16.20
C PRO A 214 -19.07 16.10 -17.31
N GLU A 215 -19.18 17.41 -17.03
CA GLU A 215 -18.86 18.46 -18.01
C GLU A 215 -17.35 18.54 -18.27
N THR A 216 -16.54 18.33 -17.22
CA THR A 216 -15.10 18.35 -17.31
C THR A 216 -14.58 17.14 -18.08
N VAL A 217 -15.17 15.96 -17.89
CA VAL A 217 -14.86 14.76 -18.68
C VAL A 217 -15.10 15.02 -20.17
N VAL A 218 -16.26 15.57 -20.55
CA VAL A 218 -16.53 15.93 -21.95
C VAL A 218 -15.48 16.87 -22.52
N SER A 219 -15.08 17.90 -21.76
CA SER A 219 -14.05 18.86 -22.18
C SER A 219 -12.68 18.15 -22.38
N ALA A 220 -12.32 17.23 -21.49
CA ALA A 220 -11.08 16.45 -21.63
C ALA A 220 -11.12 15.53 -22.85
N MET A 221 -12.27 14.92 -23.17
CA MET A 221 -12.48 14.08 -24.36
C MET A 221 -12.30 14.90 -25.66
N GLU A 222 -12.74 16.14 -25.66
CA GLU A 222 -12.65 17.06 -26.82
C GLU A 222 -11.29 17.77 -26.92
N SER A 223 -10.35 17.49 -26.03
CA SER A 223 -9.02 18.15 -25.99
C SER A 223 -8.18 17.91 -27.23
N GLY A 224 -8.42 16.83 -27.97
CA GLY A 224 -7.57 16.38 -29.08
C GLY A 224 -6.22 15.81 -28.63
N ALA A 225 -6.09 15.41 -27.37
CA ALA A 225 -4.94 14.66 -26.84
C ALA A 225 -4.98 13.21 -27.32
N ASP A 226 -3.80 12.57 -27.43
CA ASP A 226 -3.71 11.13 -27.67
C ASP A 226 -4.12 10.35 -26.41
N TYR A 227 -3.77 10.90 -25.25
CA TYR A 227 -4.06 10.30 -23.94
C TYR A 227 -4.60 11.32 -22.94
N VAL A 228 -5.51 10.88 -22.08
CA VAL A 228 -5.93 11.59 -20.88
C VAL A 228 -5.44 10.81 -19.66
N VAL A 229 -4.59 11.42 -18.86
CA VAL A 229 -4.22 10.94 -17.54
C VAL A 229 -5.35 11.31 -16.59
N CYS A 230 -5.89 10.34 -15.89
CA CYS A 230 -7.03 10.50 -14.97
C CYS A 230 -6.58 10.25 -13.53
N THR A 231 -6.77 11.25 -12.68
CA THR A 231 -6.53 11.18 -11.22
C THR A 231 -7.85 11.49 -10.51
N PRO A 232 -8.77 10.49 -10.48
CA PRO A 232 -10.09 10.66 -9.87
C PRO A 232 -9.99 10.76 -8.35
N GLY A 233 -11.00 11.38 -7.71
CA GLY A 233 -11.07 11.49 -6.26
C GLY A 233 -11.54 10.21 -5.57
N ASN A 234 -12.26 9.34 -6.30
CA ASN A 234 -12.78 8.09 -5.77
C ASN A 234 -13.17 7.11 -6.91
N VAL A 235 -13.48 5.87 -6.55
CA VAL A 235 -13.86 4.82 -7.53
C VAL A 235 -15.15 5.14 -8.25
N GLY A 236 -16.10 5.85 -7.62
CA GLY A 236 -17.36 6.28 -8.27
C GLY A 236 -17.11 7.22 -9.45
N ASP A 237 -16.14 8.12 -9.33
CA ASP A 237 -15.73 9.02 -10.42
C ASP A 237 -15.21 8.24 -11.63
N ILE A 238 -14.49 7.14 -11.41
CA ILE A 238 -14.01 6.27 -12.49
C ILE A 238 -15.18 5.74 -13.31
N GLY A 239 -16.25 5.31 -12.64
CA GLY A 239 -17.45 4.84 -13.31
C GLY A 239 -18.07 5.89 -14.23
N VAL A 240 -18.17 7.14 -13.76
CA VAL A 240 -18.68 8.27 -14.55
C VAL A 240 -17.77 8.56 -15.75
N ILE A 241 -16.45 8.60 -15.53
CA ILE A 241 -15.44 8.83 -16.57
C ILE A 241 -15.59 7.76 -17.67
N ILE A 242 -15.59 6.49 -17.31
CA ILE A 242 -15.67 5.35 -18.25
C ILE A 242 -16.99 5.38 -19.02
N ASP A 243 -18.12 5.63 -18.36
CA ASP A 243 -19.43 5.66 -19.02
C ASP A 243 -19.51 6.76 -20.09
N LEU A 244 -18.97 7.93 -19.81
CA LEU A 244 -18.91 9.03 -20.76
C LEU A 244 -17.94 8.76 -21.92
N PHE A 245 -16.76 8.22 -21.65
CA PHE A 245 -15.80 7.85 -22.70
C PHE A 245 -16.33 6.75 -23.60
N ASN A 246 -16.99 5.72 -23.06
CA ASN A 246 -17.59 4.64 -23.85
C ASN A 246 -18.76 5.11 -24.70
N SER A 247 -19.43 6.20 -24.31
CA SER A 247 -20.51 6.81 -25.09
C SER A 247 -20.03 7.70 -26.24
N ALA A 248 -18.74 8.04 -26.26
CA ALA A 248 -18.15 8.92 -27.25
C ALA A 248 -17.89 8.23 -28.60
N ALA A 249 -17.79 9.02 -29.66
CA ALA A 249 -17.39 8.54 -30.97
C ALA A 249 -15.92 8.09 -30.97
N HIS A 250 -15.54 7.22 -31.93
CA HIS A 250 -14.22 6.56 -32.06
C HIS A 250 -12.96 7.44 -32.11
N THR A 251 -13.06 8.73 -31.84
CA THR A 251 -11.95 9.68 -31.80
C THR A 251 -11.57 10.13 -30.38
N ALA A 252 -12.16 9.53 -29.36
CA ALA A 252 -11.81 9.85 -27.97
C ALA A 252 -10.37 9.45 -27.66
N PRO A 253 -9.64 10.24 -26.83
CA PRO A 253 -8.29 9.87 -26.37
C PRO A 253 -8.31 8.55 -25.58
N ARG A 254 -7.14 7.92 -25.43
CA ARG A 254 -7.01 6.77 -24.52
C ARG A 254 -6.91 7.25 -23.07
N LEU A 255 -7.45 6.46 -22.13
CA LEU A 255 -7.38 6.77 -20.71
C LEU A 255 -6.23 6.04 -20.04
N LEU A 256 -5.55 6.73 -19.13
CA LEU A 256 -4.61 6.15 -18.18
C LEU A 256 -4.96 6.60 -16.77
N PHE A 257 -5.25 5.66 -15.88
CA PHE A 257 -5.65 5.95 -14.51
C PHE A 257 -4.45 5.88 -13.55
N SER A 258 -4.49 6.72 -12.53
CA SER A 258 -3.65 6.60 -11.35
C SER A 258 -4.05 5.36 -10.51
N ASP A 259 -3.38 5.13 -9.40
CA ASP A 259 -3.53 3.96 -8.54
C ASP A 259 -4.95 3.77 -7.97
N ILE A 260 -5.75 4.82 -7.87
CA ILE A 260 -7.20 4.71 -7.53
C ILE A 260 -7.95 3.79 -8.51
N GLY A 261 -7.46 3.65 -9.74
CA GLY A 261 -8.02 2.74 -10.74
C GLY A 261 -7.72 1.25 -10.51
N TYR A 262 -7.04 0.89 -9.43
CA TYR A 262 -6.62 -0.48 -9.15
C TYR A 262 -6.96 -0.90 -7.72
N GLY A 263 -7.65 -2.01 -7.57
CA GLY A 263 -7.96 -2.58 -6.27
C GLY A 263 -9.18 -3.52 -6.31
N THR A 264 -9.40 -4.20 -5.20
CA THR A 264 -10.55 -5.10 -5.04
C THR A 264 -11.87 -4.31 -5.04
N ASP A 265 -11.86 -3.15 -4.41
CA ASP A 265 -12.98 -2.22 -4.36
C ASP A 265 -13.37 -1.69 -5.76
N VAL A 266 -12.37 -1.43 -6.62
CA VAL A 266 -12.62 -1.07 -8.02
C VAL A 266 -13.39 -2.19 -8.73
N LEU A 267 -12.98 -3.44 -8.55
CA LEU A 267 -13.64 -4.60 -9.16
C LEU A 267 -15.05 -4.81 -8.58
N GLU A 268 -15.25 -4.61 -7.29
CA GLU A 268 -16.55 -4.77 -6.64
C GLU A 268 -17.54 -3.67 -7.03
N ILE A 269 -17.07 -2.42 -7.16
CA ILE A 269 -17.92 -1.28 -7.50
C ILE A 269 -18.22 -1.21 -9.00
N LEU A 270 -17.20 -1.41 -9.84
CA LEU A 270 -17.33 -1.24 -11.30
C LEU A 270 -17.74 -2.52 -12.03
N GLY A 271 -17.44 -3.70 -11.47
CA GLY A 271 -17.73 -4.98 -12.12
C GLY A 271 -17.11 -5.07 -13.51
N GLU A 272 -17.92 -5.44 -14.53
CA GLU A 272 -17.48 -5.57 -15.93
C GLU A 272 -16.96 -4.25 -16.55
N LYS A 273 -17.33 -3.10 -15.99
CA LYS A 273 -16.82 -1.79 -16.45
C LYS A 273 -15.33 -1.59 -16.17
N ALA A 274 -14.77 -2.37 -15.25
CA ALA A 274 -13.34 -2.34 -14.96
C ALA A 274 -12.48 -2.99 -16.06
N GLU A 275 -13.10 -3.76 -16.97
CA GLU A 275 -12.37 -4.39 -18.06
C GLU A 275 -11.78 -3.35 -19.01
N GLY A 276 -10.49 -3.43 -19.25
CA GLY A 276 -9.77 -2.51 -20.14
C GLY A 276 -9.30 -1.21 -19.49
N ILE A 277 -9.49 -1.02 -18.19
CA ILE A 277 -8.84 0.07 -17.46
C ILE A 277 -7.31 -0.14 -17.50
N GLU A 278 -6.60 0.87 -17.93
CA GLU A 278 -5.14 0.91 -17.90
C GLU A 278 -4.66 2.02 -16.98
N GLY A 279 -3.57 1.76 -16.26
CA GLY A 279 -3.01 2.76 -15.36
C GLY A 279 -1.67 2.32 -14.78
N VAL A 280 -1.33 2.93 -13.66
CA VAL A 280 -0.18 2.58 -12.84
C VAL A 280 -0.61 2.53 -11.37
N CYS A 281 -0.02 1.63 -10.62
CA CYS A 281 -0.16 1.57 -9.18
C CYS A 281 1.17 1.19 -8.55
N PHE A 282 1.33 1.48 -7.28
CA PHE A 282 2.43 0.95 -6.51
C PHE A 282 2.14 -0.50 -6.08
N GLY A 283 3.17 -1.31 -5.94
CA GLY A 283 3.03 -2.74 -5.61
C GLY A 283 4.31 -3.28 -5.01
N ALA A 284 4.36 -4.60 -4.84
CA ALA A 284 5.58 -5.28 -4.43
C ALA A 284 6.59 -5.33 -5.58
N ASP A 285 7.88 -5.25 -5.26
CA ASP A 285 8.92 -5.65 -6.20
C ASP A 285 8.77 -7.16 -6.49
N PRO A 286 8.60 -7.57 -7.76
CA PRO A 286 8.44 -8.96 -8.13
C PRO A 286 9.57 -9.88 -7.63
N GLU A 287 10.78 -9.34 -7.45
CA GLU A 287 11.95 -10.10 -6.95
C GLU A 287 11.80 -10.47 -5.47
N THR A 288 10.96 -9.78 -4.69
CA THR A 288 10.72 -10.10 -3.28
C THR A 288 9.91 -11.38 -3.09
N GLY A 289 9.12 -11.77 -4.09
CA GLY A 289 8.21 -12.91 -4.04
C GLY A 289 7.00 -12.72 -3.11
N PHE A 290 6.70 -11.49 -2.68
CA PHE A 290 5.56 -11.20 -1.81
C PHE A 290 4.24 -11.67 -2.42
N ASP A 291 3.96 -11.31 -3.67
CA ASP A 291 2.72 -11.68 -4.36
C ASP A 291 2.55 -13.19 -4.49
N VAL A 292 3.66 -13.89 -4.77
CA VAL A 292 3.67 -15.36 -4.86
C VAL A 292 3.37 -15.98 -3.50
N SER A 293 3.98 -15.46 -2.44
CA SER A 293 3.76 -15.93 -1.07
C SER A 293 2.32 -15.68 -0.63
N PHE A 294 1.80 -14.48 -0.87
CA PHE A 294 0.43 -14.11 -0.53
C PHE A 294 -0.59 -14.99 -1.27
N ARG A 295 -0.43 -15.15 -2.59
CA ARG A 295 -1.30 -16.03 -3.40
C ARG A 295 -1.22 -17.48 -2.96
N THR A 296 -0.04 -17.96 -2.60
CA THR A 296 0.14 -19.34 -2.12
C THR A 296 -0.57 -19.55 -0.79
N PHE A 297 -0.54 -18.56 0.09
CA PHE A 297 -1.13 -18.67 1.43
C PHE A 297 -2.66 -18.53 1.41
N PHE A 298 -3.21 -17.63 0.59
CA PHE A 298 -4.63 -17.26 0.61
C PHE A 298 -5.42 -17.64 -0.65
N GLY A 299 -4.75 -18.04 -1.74
CA GLY A 299 -5.40 -18.36 -3.01
C GLY A 299 -5.96 -17.16 -3.79
N THR A 300 -5.62 -15.94 -3.38
CA THR A 300 -6.05 -14.67 -4.01
C THR A 300 -4.85 -13.76 -4.20
N ASP A 301 -4.94 -12.83 -5.15
CA ASP A 301 -3.95 -11.77 -5.31
C ASP A 301 -4.04 -10.75 -4.17
N PRO A 302 -2.92 -10.11 -3.80
CA PRO A 302 -2.94 -8.97 -2.88
C PRO A 302 -3.58 -7.74 -3.54
N THR A 303 -4.21 -6.87 -2.74
CA THR A 303 -4.71 -5.57 -3.21
C THR A 303 -3.60 -4.53 -3.23
N VAL A 304 -3.88 -3.33 -3.82
CA VAL A 304 -2.96 -2.18 -3.76
C VAL A 304 -2.61 -1.85 -2.31
N GLY A 305 -1.35 -1.50 -2.06
CA GLY A 305 -0.87 -1.18 -0.71
C GLY A 305 -0.59 -2.38 0.19
N ALA A 306 -0.93 -3.60 -0.24
CA ALA A 306 -0.78 -4.81 0.58
C ALA A 306 0.67 -5.06 1.01
N ALA A 307 1.62 -4.95 0.08
CA ALA A 307 3.04 -5.15 0.36
C ALA A 307 3.57 -4.08 1.32
N GLN A 308 3.21 -2.83 1.08
CA GLN A 308 3.63 -1.69 1.89
C GLN A 308 3.07 -1.78 3.32
N ILE A 309 1.82 -2.20 3.48
CA ILE A 309 1.22 -2.42 4.80
C ILE A 309 1.89 -3.61 5.52
N TYR A 310 2.22 -4.68 4.78
CA TYR A 310 3.01 -5.78 5.31
C TYR A 310 4.38 -5.29 5.79
N ASP A 311 5.08 -4.50 4.98
CA ASP A 311 6.38 -3.93 5.32
C ASP A 311 6.28 -2.97 6.51
N ALA A 312 5.23 -2.16 6.61
CA ALA A 312 4.98 -1.33 7.79
C ALA A 312 4.92 -2.17 9.07
N GLY A 313 4.19 -3.27 9.03
CA GLY A 313 4.11 -4.20 10.15
C GLY A 313 5.45 -4.86 10.48
N MET A 314 6.20 -5.31 9.46
CA MET A 314 7.54 -5.92 9.65
C MET A 314 8.53 -4.91 10.21
N LEU A 315 8.52 -3.65 9.76
CA LEU A 315 9.33 -2.59 10.34
C LEU A 315 9.03 -2.40 11.84
N MET A 316 7.77 -2.49 12.24
CA MET A 316 7.41 -2.43 13.66
C MET A 316 7.89 -3.64 14.45
N VAL A 317 7.88 -4.83 13.87
CA VAL A 317 8.46 -6.05 14.48
C VAL A 317 9.96 -5.85 14.71
N TYR A 318 10.69 -5.42 13.68
CA TYR A 318 12.13 -5.19 13.79
C TYR A 318 12.47 -4.04 14.73
N ALA A 319 11.70 -2.96 14.72
CA ALA A 319 11.90 -1.84 15.65
C ALA A 319 11.73 -2.29 17.12
N ALA A 320 10.68 -3.06 17.41
CA ALA A 320 10.46 -3.58 18.75
C ALA A 320 11.59 -4.53 19.22
N TRP A 321 12.09 -5.37 18.29
CA TRP A 321 13.22 -6.24 18.59
C TRP A 321 14.51 -5.43 18.77
N TYR A 322 14.77 -4.42 17.93
CA TYR A 322 15.94 -3.54 18.02
C TYR A 322 15.96 -2.77 19.34
N GLU A 323 14.84 -2.19 19.77
CA GLU A 323 14.69 -1.52 21.07
C GLU A 323 15.02 -2.44 22.25
N ASN A 324 14.66 -3.72 22.16
CA ASN A 324 14.95 -4.71 23.21
C ASN A 324 16.44 -4.99 23.36
N ILE A 325 17.18 -5.04 22.25
CA ILE A 325 18.64 -5.27 22.29
C ILE A 325 19.44 -3.97 22.47
N HIS A 326 18.82 -2.81 22.29
CA HIS A 326 19.39 -1.48 22.49
C HIS A 326 18.55 -0.63 23.45
N PRO A 327 18.53 -0.93 24.74
CA PRO A 327 17.67 -0.24 25.71
C PRO A 327 17.86 1.29 25.70
N GLY A 328 16.75 2.02 25.63
CA GLY A 328 16.74 3.50 25.62
C GLY A 328 16.72 4.13 24.23
N VAL A 329 16.77 3.34 23.16
CA VAL A 329 16.55 3.84 21.79
C VAL A 329 15.07 4.10 21.59
N SER A 330 14.73 5.22 20.93
CA SER A 330 13.34 5.52 20.57
C SER A 330 12.92 4.76 19.31
N THR A 331 11.61 4.54 19.12
CA THR A 331 11.06 3.85 17.94
C THR A 331 11.53 4.49 16.63
N LYS A 332 11.53 5.81 16.53
CA LYS A 332 12.03 6.53 15.34
C LYS A 332 13.52 6.30 15.06
N ASP A 333 14.34 6.19 16.11
CA ASP A 333 15.78 5.95 15.94
C ASP A 333 16.05 4.47 15.63
N ALA A 334 15.23 3.55 16.17
CA ALA A 334 15.26 2.15 15.81
C ALA A 334 14.90 1.97 14.30
N LEU A 335 13.84 2.62 13.83
CA LEU A 335 13.47 2.61 12.42
C LEU A 335 14.58 3.14 11.51
N ARG A 336 15.18 4.28 11.87
CA ARG A 336 16.32 4.81 11.11
C ARG A 336 17.49 3.83 11.05
N ALA A 337 17.84 3.20 12.16
CA ALA A 337 18.92 2.23 12.20
C ALA A 337 18.65 1.00 11.33
N ILE A 338 17.37 0.61 11.18
CA ILE A 338 16.96 -0.49 10.33
C ILE A 338 17.00 -0.08 8.85
N VAL A 339 16.41 1.07 8.50
CA VAL A 339 16.28 1.54 7.11
C VAL A 339 17.63 1.99 6.54
N ASP A 340 18.51 2.58 7.35
CA ASP A 340 19.89 2.97 6.96
C ASP A 340 20.85 1.75 6.91
N GLY A 341 20.37 0.55 7.20
CA GLY A 341 21.12 -0.69 7.20
C GLY A 341 21.41 -1.22 5.79
N ARG A 342 21.70 -2.54 5.72
CA ARG A 342 21.82 -3.23 4.42
C ARG A 342 20.45 -3.60 3.90
N ASP A 343 20.30 -3.53 2.59
CA ASP A 343 19.10 -4.04 1.92
C ASP A 343 18.90 -5.53 2.24
N PHE A 344 17.71 -5.89 2.63
CA PHE A 344 17.30 -7.28 2.83
C PHE A 344 15.82 -7.47 2.50
N ASN A 345 15.48 -8.67 2.07
CA ASN A 345 14.10 -9.03 1.76
C ASN A 345 13.35 -9.37 3.05
N MET A 346 12.41 -8.50 3.46
CA MET A 346 11.60 -8.69 4.67
C MET A 346 10.61 -9.85 4.58
N GLY A 347 10.36 -10.39 3.40
CA GLY A 347 9.56 -11.60 3.16
C GLY A 347 10.36 -12.90 3.25
N SER A 348 11.68 -12.83 3.46
CA SER A 348 12.56 -13.99 3.49
C SER A 348 13.56 -13.93 4.65
N TRP A 349 13.53 -14.93 5.51
CA TRP A 349 14.46 -15.08 6.65
C TRP A 349 15.79 -15.75 6.29
N THR A 350 16.02 -16.02 5.03
CA THR A 350 17.25 -16.65 4.53
C THR A 350 18.24 -15.62 3.97
N GLY A 351 17.93 -14.33 4.09
CA GLY A 351 18.79 -13.23 3.65
C GLY A 351 19.88 -12.85 4.63
#